data_142aebd6cae4fd6be5af683ca7e4566a
#
_entry.id   142aebd6cae4fd6be5af683ca7e4566a
#
_cell.length_a   1.000
_cell.length_b   1.000
_cell.length_c   1.000
_cell.angle_alpha   90.00
_cell.angle_beta   90.00
_cell.angle_gamma   90.00
#
_symmetry.space_group_name_H-M   'P 1'
#
loop_
_entity.id
_entity.type
_entity.pdbx_description
1 polymer ?
#
loop_
_entity_poly.entity_id
_entity_poly.type
_entity_poly.pdbx_seq_one_letter_code
_entity_poly.pdbx_strand_id
1 'polypeptide(L)'
;MSATAAKIINMRYLRLLKTLIKFGFIRATAYPPSFFAAIIGKVLRIGLTLVFFQAIYLHTSILAGWNYSEILVLAASYFSIEAIVLATFWRNLMFWLPQRLQDGSFDSLLTKPVAPLFYTSFKIIDAFDIVASSISVVLLWWYIFSKQIIAPSFFEIGVFLFLSVIAIIFVFALLLIIASVSFWTITATGAGRLFESVFRAARFPGDIFKGPAKIALVYILPIGLIISAPVDVLRGKFVWPHIIYLIIFTAILSFTAFRFWNYALRRYSSASS
;
A
#
# COMPACT_ATOMS: atom_id res chain seq x y z
N MET A 1 -16.57 27.74 6.49
CA MET A 1 -17.33 26.48 6.75
C MET A 1 -17.41 26.33 8.25
N SER A 2 -18.61 26.27 8.85
CA SER A 2 -18.73 26.19 10.33
C SER A 2 -18.20 24.85 10.85
N ALA A 3 -17.64 24.83 12.08
CA ALA A 3 -17.14 23.61 12.72
C ALA A 3 -18.20 22.49 12.76
N THR A 4 -19.47 22.85 12.85
CA THR A 4 -20.61 21.94 12.80
C THR A 4 -20.78 21.26 11.44
N ALA A 5 -20.62 22.01 10.34
CA ALA A 5 -20.69 21.45 8.99
C ALA A 5 -19.53 20.46 8.71
N ALA A 6 -18.31 20.78 9.14
CA ALA A 6 -17.16 19.88 9.03
C ALA A 6 -17.36 18.59 9.86
N LYS A 7 -17.95 18.68 11.05
CA LYS A 7 -18.26 17.52 11.90
C LYS A 7 -19.31 16.61 11.27
N ILE A 8 -20.35 17.17 10.65
CA ILE A 8 -21.41 16.40 9.96
C ILE A 8 -20.84 15.68 8.72
N ILE A 9 -19.97 16.35 7.93
CA ILE A 9 -19.32 15.77 6.78
C ILE A 9 -18.44 14.60 7.22
N ASN A 10 -17.58 14.78 8.23
CA ASN A 10 -16.71 13.71 8.75
C ASN A 10 -17.50 12.49 9.24
N MET A 11 -18.60 12.71 9.98
CA MET A 11 -19.47 11.61 10.45
C MET A 11 -20.10 10.83 9.30
N ARG A 12 -20.44 11.50 8.18
CA ARG A 12 -21.00 10.86 6.99
C ARG A 12 -19.98 9.92 6.30
N TYR A 13 -18.75 10.38 6.12
CA TYR A 13 -17.69 9.56 5.51
C TYR A 13 -17.31 8.37 6.40
N LEU A 14 -17.27 8.53 7.70
CA LEU A 14 -17.05 7.43 8.65
C LEU A 14 -18.17 6.38 8.62
N ARG A 15 -19.45 6.81 8.54
CA ARG A 15 -20.58 5.89 8.38
C ARG A 15 -20.51 5.14 7.05
N LEU A 16 -20.19 5.84 5.97
CA LEU A 16 -20.01 5.23 4.66
C LEU A 16 -18.89 4.18 4.68
N LEU A 17 -17.73 4.51 5.26
CA LEU A 17 -16.61 3.59 5.37
C LEU A 17 -16.98 2.32 6.17
N LYS A 18 -17.64 2.49 7.34
CA LYS A 18 -18.15 1.36 8.13
C LYS A 18 -19.10 0.46 7.32
N THR A 19 -19.97 1.07 6.54
CA THR A 19 -20.92 0.35 5.68
C THR A 19 -20.18 -0.43 4.58
N LEU A 20 -19.19 0.18 3.93
CA LEU A 20 -18.36 -0.47 2.90
C LEU A 20 -17.56 -1.66 3.48
N ILE A 21 -16.99 -1.49 4.68
CA ILE A 21 -16.32 -2.57 5.42
C ILE A 21 -17.30 -3.71 5.68
N LYS A 22 -18.48 -3.42 6.25
CA LYS A 22 -19.52 -4.43 6.51
C LYS A 22 -19.89 -5.21 5.25
N PHE A 23 -20.12 -4.53 4.12
CA PHE A 23 -20.40 -5.21 2.85
C PHE A 23 -19.22 -6.04 2.33
N GLY A 24 -17.97 -5.61 2.60
CA GLY A 24 -16.78 -6.41 2.33
C GLY A 24 -16.81 -7.74 3.06
N PHE A 25 -17.12 -7.73 4.36
CA PHE A 25 -17.23 -8.95 5.18
C PHE A 25 -18.41 -9.84 4.76
N ILE A 26 -19.59 -9.27 4.47
CA ILE A 26 -20.74 -10.05 3.99
C ILE A 26 -20.40 -10.79 2.68
N ARG A 27 -19.70 -10.13 1.75
CA ARG A 27 -19.25 -10.80 0.52
C ARG A 27 -18.22 -11.89 0.78
N ALA A 28 -17.32 -11.68 1.73
CA ALA A 28 -16.31 -12.67 2.09
C ALA A 28 -16.94 -13.94 2.69
N THR A 29 -17.96 -13.81 3.51
CA THR A 29 -18.63 -14.97 4.14
C THR A 29 -19.52 -15.76 3.17
N ALA A 30 -19.87 -15.19 2.01
CA ALA A 30 -20.71 -15.87 1.02
C ALA A 30 -20.02 -17.06 0.33
N TYR A 31 -18.66 -17.12 0.33
CA TYR A 31 -17.88 -18.17 -0.34
C TYR A 31 -16.77 -18.70 0.59
N PRO A 32 -17.11 -19.54 1.61
CA PRO A 32 -16.16 -20.02 2.60
C PRO A 32 -14.91 -20.73 2.02
N PRO A 33 -15.00 -21.60 0.99
CA PRO A 33 -13.82 -22.24 0.45
C PRO A 33 -12.77 -21.25 -0.09
N SER A 34 -13.23 -20.20 -0.75
CA SER A 34 -12.32 -19.13 -1.27
C SER A 34 -11.65 -18.37 -0.14
N PHE A 35 -12.34 -18.21 1.00
CA PHE A 35 -11.78 -17.58 2.19
C PHE A 35 -10.61 -18.38 2.77
N PHE A 36 -10.79 -19.68 2.99
CA PHE A 36 -9.72 -20.56 3.48
C PHE A 36 -8.56 -20.66 2.48
N ALA A 37 -8.84 -20.76 1.19
CA ALA A 37 -7.82 -20.76 0.15
C ALA A 37 -6.99 -19.46 0.16
N ALA A 38 -7.63 -18.31 0.38
CA ALA A 38 -6.92 -17.02 0.49
C ALA A 38 -5.98 -16.98 1.71
N ILE A 39 -6.43 -17.48 2.89
CA ILE A 39 -5.59 -17.56 4.09
C ILE A 39 -4.37 -18.44 3.81
N ILE A 40 -4.60 -19.67 3.32
CA ILE A 40 -3.52 -20.62 3.01
C ILE A 40 -2.54 -19.99 2.02
N GLY A 41 -3.03 -19.39 0.94
CA GLY A 41 -2.20 -18.75 -0.07
C GLY A 41 -1.33 -17.62 0.49
N LYS A 42 -1.88 -16.78 1.39
CA LYS A 42 -1.12 -15.70 2.04
C LYS A 42 -0.06 -16.25 3.02
N VAL A 43 -0.41 -17.23 3.84
CA VAL A 43 0.53 -17.88 4.76
C VAL A 43 1.66 -18.55 3.97
N LEU A 44 1.34 -19.31 2.92
CA LEU A 44 2.33 -19.95 2.05
C LEU A 44 3.25 -18.91 1.38
N ARG A 45 2.69 -17.83 0.85
CA ARG A 45 3.47 -16.76 0.21
C ARG A 45 4.48 -16.14 1.17
N ILE A 46 4.07 -15.81 2.39
CA ILE A 46 4.95 -15.27 3.42
C ILE A 46 5.99 -16.34 3.82
N GLY A 47 5.55 -17.56 4.10
CA GLY A 47 6.44 -18.67 4.45
C GLY A 47 7.50 -18.92 3.39
N LEU A 48 7.11 -19.01 2.10
CA LEU A 48 8.05 -19.18 0.99
C LEU A 48 9.03 -17.99 0.86
N THR A 49 8.57 -16.76 1.13
CA THR A 49 9.47 -15.59 1.14
C THR A 49 10.50 -15.69 2.27
N LEU A 50 10.10 -16.15 3.46
CA LEU A 50 11.02 -16.35 4.58
C LEU A 50 12.02 -17.47 4.29
N VAL A 51 11.55 -18.60 3.75
CA VAL A 51 12.42 -19.71 3.31
C VAL A 51 13.40 -19.24 2.25
N PHE A 52 12.97 -18.43 1.28
CA PHE A 52 13.85 -17.84 0.28
C PHE A 52 14.97 -17.00 0.91
N PHE A 53 14.63 -16.11 1.85
CA PHE A 53 15.66 -15.35 2.57
C PHE A 53 16.56 -16.25 3.42
N GLN A 54 15.99 -17.24 4.11
CA GLN A 54 16.78 -18.18 4.87
C GLN A 54 17.78 -18.93 3.98
N ALA A 55 17.37 -19.38 2.80
CA ALA A 55 18.25 -20.06 1.85
C ALA A 55 19.43 -19.16 1.39
N ILE A 56 19.18 -17.85 1.17
CA ILE A 56 20.26 -16.91 0.88
C ILE A 56 21.24 -16.82 2.06
N TYR A 57 20.73 -16.72 3.28
CA TYR A 57 21.56 -16.55 4.49
C TYR A 57 22.26 -17.83 4.97
N LEU A 58 21.95 -18.98 4.36
CA LEU A 58 22.81 -20.18 4.50
C LEU A 58 24.18 -20.02 3.83
N HIS A 59 24.27 -19.14 2.84
CA HIS A 59 25.49 -18.92 2.05
C HIS A 59 26.18 -17.57 2.33
N THR A 60 25.52 -16.66 3.10
CA THR A 60 26.08 -15.37 3.46
C THR A 60 25.55 -14.93 4.82
N SER A 61 26.38 -14.31 5.63
CA SER A 61 25.95 -13.76 6.94
C SER A 61 25.34 -12.36 6.80
N ILE A 62 25.68 -11.62 5.74
CA ILE A 62 25.26 -10.22 5.52
C ILE A 62 24.92 -10.04 4.04
N LEU A 63 23.74 -9.50 3.78
CA LEU A 63 23.27 -9.13 2.45
C LEU A 63 23.11 -7.61 2.37
N ALA A 64 23.99 -6.94 1.62
CA ALA A 64 23.97 -5.47 1.46
C ALA A 64 23.93 -4.69 2.81
N GLY A 65 24.64 -5.17 3.81
CA GLY A 65 24.69 -4.56 5.14
C GLY A 65 23.53 -4.93 6.09
N TRP A 66 22.69 -5.90 5.69
CA TRP A 66 21.57 -6.41 6.47
C TRP A 66 21.81 -7.86 6.90
N ASN A 67 21.61 -8.16 8.17
CA ASN A 67 21.61 -9.54 8.68
C ASN A 67 20.23 -10.19 8.51
N TYR A 68 20.14 -11.51 8.75
CA TYR A 68 18.88 -12.25 8.59
C TYR A 68 17.74 -11.71 9.47
N SER A 69 18.03 -11.37 10.72
CA SER A 69 17.05 -10.83 11.65
C SER A 69 16.47 -9.50 11.17
N GLU A 70 17.29 -8.64 10.61
CA GLU A 70 16.86 -7.34 10.06
C GLU A 70 16.01 -7.51 8.80
N ILE A 71 16.32 -8.51 7.98
CA ILE A 71 15.48 -8.86 6.80
C ILE A 71 14.10 -9.39 7.22
N LEU A 72 14.00 -10.11 8.33
CA LEU A 72 12.68 -10.52 8.86
C LEU A 72 11.82 -9.31 9.22
N VAL A 73 12.40 -8.29 9.86
CA VAL A 73 11.72 -7.04 10.20
C VAL A 73 11.31 -6.29 8.92
N LEU A 74 12.20 -6.25 7.92
CA LEU A 74 11.90 -5.65 6.62
C LEU A 74 10.73 -6.37 5.93
N ALA A 75 10.73 -7.70 5.91
CA ALA A 75 9.66 -8.51 5.35
C ALA A 75 8.32 -8.28 6.09
N ALA A 76 8.33 -8.25 7.42
CA ALA A 76 7.16 -7.98 8.23
C ALA A 76 6.57 -6.60 7.92
N SER A 77 7.42 -5.57 7.82
CA SER A 77 7.03 -4.20 7.48
C SER A 77 6.45 -4.11 6.06
N TYR A 78 7.11 -4.76 5.08
CA TYR A 78 6.61 -4.85 3.71
C TYR A 78 5.21 -5.49 3.65
N PHE A 79 5.03 -6.66 4.26
CA PHE A 79 3.73 -7.35 4.24
C PHE A 79 2.64 -6.58 5.00
N SER A 80 3.00 -5.81 6.03
CA SER A 80 2.05 -4.94 6.76
C SER A 80 1.52 -3.82 5.85
N ILE A 81 2.40 -3.12 5.13
CA ILE A 81 2.02 -2.06 4.21
C ILE A 81 1.27 -2.63 3.00
N GLU A 82 1.77 -3.71 2.42
CA GLU A 82 1.13 -4.41 1.30
C GLU A 82 -0.30 -4.86 1.65
N ALA A 83 -0.52 -5.39 2.86
CA ALA A 83 -1.84 -5.81 3.32
C ALA A 83 -2.86 -4.66 3.29
N ILE A 84 -2.47 -3.48 3.77
CA ILE A 84 -3.33 -2.29 3.78
C ILE A 84 -3.61 -1.84 2.35
N VAL A 85 -2.60 -1.78 1.48
CA VAL A 85 -2.71 -1.34 0.10
C VAL A 85 -3.64 -2.25 -0.71
N LEU A 86 -3.45 -3.57 -0.62
CA LEU A 86 -4.25 -4.55 -1.35
C LEU A 86 -5.69 -4.60 -0.85
N ALA A 87 -5.90 -4.51 0.46
CA ALA A 87 -7.23 -4.55 1.05
C ALA A 87 -8.08 -3.32 0.72
N THR A 88 -7.46 -2.16 0.45
CA THR A 88 -8.17 -0.89 0.30
C THR A 88 -8.07 -0.28 -1.09
N PHE A 89 -6.87 0.03 -1.59
CA PHE A 89 -6.69 0.90 -2.76
C PHE A 89 -6.51 0.16 -4.07
N TRP A 90 -5.76 -0.95 -4.05
CA TRP A 90 -5.28 -1.62 -5.24
C TRP A 90 -6.40 -2.02 -6.20
N ARG A 91 -7.38 -2.82 -5.70
CA ARG A 91 -8.50 -3.31 -6.51
C ARG A 91 -9.35 -2.16 -7.05
N ASN A 92 -9.53 -1.12 -6.24
CA ASN A 92 -10.35 0.03 -6.59
C ASN A 92 -9.75 0.86 -7.70
N LEU A 93 -8.48 1.21 -7.57
CA LEU A 93 -7.79 2.13 -8.49
C LEU A 93 -7.33 1.42 -9.78
N MET A 94 -6.91 0.13 -9.68
CA MET A 94 -6.32 -0.58 -10.82
C MET A 94 -7.33 -1.40 -11.63
N PHE A 95 -8.49 -1.74 -11.07
CA PHE A 95 -9.47 -2.58 -11.76
C PHE A 95 -10.85 -1.94 -11.78
N TRP A 96 -11.40 -1.57 -10.63
CA TRP A 96 -12.77 -1.06 -10.55
C TRP A 96 -12.94 0.28 -11.27
N LEU A 97 -12.06 1.24 -11.06
CA LEU A 97 -12.14 2.56 -11.73
C LEU A 97 -12.00 2.43 -13.26
N PRO A 98 -10.94 1.79 -13.82
CA PRO A 98 -10.85 1.64 -15.27
C PRO A 98 -12.07 0.99 -15.91
N GLN A 99 -12.61 -0.06 -15.26
CA GLN A 99 -13.81 -0.73 -15.75
C GLN A 99 -15.02 0.21 -15.80
N ARG A 100 -15.21 1.05 -14.75
CA ARG A 100 -16.32 2.01 -14.69
C ARG A 100 -16.20 3.16 -15.69
N LEU A 101 -14.98 3.53 -16.03
CA LEU A 101 -14.73 4.50 -17.09
C LEU A 101 -15.06 3.91 -18.48
N GLN A 102 -14.72 2.63 -18.70
CA GLN A 102 -14.98 1.95 -19.96
C GLN A 102 -16.46 1.71 -20.23
N ASP A 103 -17.24 1.28 -19.21
CA ASP A 103 -18.65 0.97 -19.33
C ASP A 103 -19.57 2.20 -19.15
N GLY A 104 -19.00 3.41 -18.98
CA GLY A 104 -19.73 4.66 -18.78
C GLY A 104 -20.44 4.78 -17.43
N SER A 105 -20.42 3.74 -16.59
CA SER A 105 -21.13 3.73 -15.30
C SER A 105 -20.50 4.64 -14.24
N PHE A 106 -19.35 5.24 -14.55
CA PHE A 106 -18.71 6.25 -13.70
C PHE A 106 -19.57 7.51 -13.57
N ASP A 107 -20.41 7.84 -14.57
CA ASP A 107 -21.35 8.97 -14.54
C ASP A 107 -22.29 8.88 -13.33
N SER A 108 -22.78 7.66 -13.05
CA SER A 108 -23.65 7.42 -11.90
C SER A 108 -22.96 7.69 -10.55
N LEU A 109 -21.62 7.72 -10.50
CA LEU A 109 -20.86 8.11 -9.32
C LEU A 109 -20.83 9.63 -9.15
N LEU A 110 -20.74 10.37 -10.26
CA LEU A 110 -20.66 11.84 -10.23
C LEU A 110 -21.94 12.48 -9.71
N THR A 111 -23.09 11.79 -9.86
CA THR A 111 -24.39 12.25 -9.35
C THR A 111 -24.55 12.01 -7.83
N LYS A 112 -23.67 11.22 -7.21
CA LYS A 112 -23.76 10.92 -5.77
C LYS A 112 -23.21 12.07 -4.93
N PRO A 113 -23.82 12.38 -3.79
CA PRO A 113 -23.36 13.44 -2.90
C PRO A 113 -22.18 13.00 -2.03
N VAL A 114 -21.13 12.43 -2.68
CA VAL A 114 -19.89 11.92 -2.04
C VAL A 114 -18.71 12.34 -2.92
N ALA A 115 -17.57 12.67 -2.31
CA ALA A 115 -16.37 12.97 -3.09
C ALA A 115 -15.98 11.76 -3.97
N PRO A 116 -15.88 11.93 -5.31
CA PRO A 116 -15.57 10.84 -6.23
C PRO A 116 -14.29 10.10 -5.86
N LEU A 117 -13.23 10.82 -5.47
CA LEU A 117 -11.97 10.22 -5.05
C LEU A 117 -12.14 9.29 -3.84
N PHE A 118 -12.86 9.74 -2.79
CA PHE A 118 -13.09 8.90 -1.62
C PHE A 118 -13.85 7.63 -1.97
N TYR A 119 -14.95 7.77 -2.71
CA TYR A 119 -15.76 6.61 -3.08
C TYR A 119 -14.97 5.64 -3.97
N THR A 120 -14.23 6.16 -4.96
CA THR A 120 -13.39 5.35 -5.85
C THR A 120 -12.30 4.64 -5.06
N SER A 121 -11.68 5.27 -4.07
CA SER A 121 -10.58 4.66 -3.30
C SER A 121 -11.04 3.55 -2.36
N PHE A 122 -12.28 3.61 -1.83
CA PHE A 122 -12.76 2.72 -0.77
C PHE A 122 -14.02 1.91 -1.12
N LYS A 123 -14.49 1.94 -2.38
CA LYS A 123 -15.71 1.25 -2.80
C LYS A 123 -15.69 -0.24 -2.54
N ILE A 124 -14.56 -0.87 -2.78
CA ILE A 124 -14.34 -2.29 -2.52
C ILE A 124 -13.31 -2.41 -1.41
N ILE A 125 -13.74 -2.88 -0.25
CA ILE A 125 -12.85 -3.29 0.82
C ILE A 125 -12.79 -4.80 0.79
N ASP A 126 -11.59 -5.34 0.61
CA ASP A 126 -11.38 -6.77 0.49
C ASP A 126 -11.17 -7.39 1.88
N ALA A 127 -12.28 -7.87 2.45
CA ALA A 127 -12.25 -8.51 3.77
C ALA A 127 -11.43 -9.80 3.78
N PHE A 128 -11.32 -10.52 2.65
CA PHE A 128 -10.42 -11.68 2.54
C PHE A 128 -8.97 -11.27 2.74
N ASP A 129 -8.55 -10.22 2.02
CA ASP A 129 -7.19 -9.69 2.15
C ASP A 129 -6.91 -9.15 3.54
N ILE A 130 -7.88 -8.46 4.17
CA ILE A 130 -7.72 -7.96 5.55
C ILE A 130 -7.44 -9.13 6.48
N VAL A 131 -8.33 -10.12 6.54
CA VAL A 131 -8.22 -11.21 7.53
C VAL A 131 -6.99 -12.08 7.24
N ALA A 132 -6.84 -12.55 5.99
CA ALA A 132 -5.75 -13.45 5.60
C ALA A 132 -4.36 -12.82 5.79
N SER A 133 -4.21 -11.54 5.41
CA SER A 133 -2.94 -10.83 5.59
C SER A 133 -2.68 -10.48 7.05
N SER A 134 -3.73 -10.07 7.80
CA SER A 134 -3.57 -9.73 9.23
C SER A 134 -3.09 -10.92 10.05
N ILE A 135 -3.64 -12.11 9.84
CA ILE A 135 -3.19 -13.33 10.53
C ILE A 135 -1.70 -13.55 10.29
N SER A 136 -1.28 -13.53 9.04
CA SER A 136 0.11 -13.80 8.66
C SER A 136 1.08 -12.72 9.18
N VAL A 137 0.68 -11.45 9.10
CA VAL A 137 1.47 -10.31 9.57
C VAL A 137 1.60 -10.33 11.09
N VAL A 138 0.49 -10.58 11.82
CA VAL A 138 0.50 -10.67 13.29
C VAL A 138 1.39 -11.83 13.76
N LEU A 139 1.31 -12.99 13.12
CA LEU A 139 2.17 -14.13 13.45
C LEU A 139 3.65 -13.81 13.24
N LEU A 140 3.99 -13.09 12.16
CA LEU A 140 5.37 -12.71 11.87
C LEU A 140 5.89 -11.69 12.86
N TRP A 141 5.11 -10.66 13.21
CA TRP A 141 5.50 -9.69 14.24
C TRP A 141 5.58 -10.33 15.62
N TRP A 142 4.65 -11.22 15.97
CA TRP A 142 4.71 -11.98 17.20
C TRP A 142 5.98 -12.81 17.28
N TYR A 143 6.39 -13.49 16.22
CA TYR A 143 7.66 -14.22 16.16
C TYR A 143 8.86 -13.30 16.39
N ILE A 144 8.91 -12.13 15.72
CA ILE A 144 10.00 -11.15 15.86
C ILE A 144 10.15 -10.68 17.30
N PHE A 145 9.04 -10.31 17.95
CA PHE A 145 9.08 -9.83 19.35
C PHE A 145 9.31 -10.96 20.36
N SER A 146 8.72 -12.14 20.16
CA SER A 146 8.91 -13.29 21.07
C SER A 146 10.35 -13.80 21.07
N LYS A 147 11.06 -13.69 19.95
CA LYS A 147 12.48 -14.04 19.83
C LYS A 147 13.42 -12.88 20.15
N GLN A 148 12.89 -11.74 20.58
CA GLN A 148 13.66 -10.52 20.87
C GLN A 148 14.62 -10.13 19.74
N ILE A 149 14.17 -10.33 18.49
CA ILE A 149 14.95 -10.02 17.29
C ILE A 149 15.29 -8.53 17.23
N ILE A 150 14.35 -7.69 17.69
CA ILE A 150 14.50 -6.27 17.91
C ILE A 150 13.89 -5.89 19.25
N ALA A 151 14.44 -4.86 19.90
CA ALA A 151 13.93 -4.29 21.14
C ALA A 151 13.84 -2.75 21.00
N PRO A 152 12.93 -2.25 20.13
CA PRO A 152 12.81 -0.81 19.85
C PRO A 152 12.22 -0.09 21.07
N SER A 153 12.66 1.14 21.28
CA SER A 153 12.05 2.06 22.24
C SER A 153 10.65 2.51 21.77
N PHE A 154 9.84 3.03 22.68
CA PHE A 154 8.54 3.60 22.32
C PHE A 154 8.64 4.73 21.29
N PHE A 155 9.73 5.52 21.35
CA PHE A 155 9.98 6.58 20.37
C PHE A 155 10.24 6.00 18.97
N GLU A 156 11.07 4.97 18.84
CA GLU A 156 11.35 4.30 17.57
C GLU A 156 10.09 3.67 16.98
N ILE A 157 9.25 3.04 17.81
CA ILE A 157 7.94 2.52 17.36
C ILE A 157 7.06 3.67 16.84
N GLY A 158 7.00 4.80 17.54
CA GLY A 158 6.22 5.96 17.10
C GLY A 158 6.69 6.50 15.75
N VAL A 159 8.00 6.65 15.56
CA VAL A 159 8.59 7.10 14.29
C VAL A 159 8.38 6.07 13.19
N PHE A 160 8.54 4.77 13.48
CA PHE A 160 8.25 3.69 12.54
C PHE A 160 6.79 3.72 12.04
N LEU A 161 5.83 3.86 12.94
CA LEU A 161 4.41 3.94 12.58
C LEU A 161 4.13 5.20 11.75
N PHE A 162 4.70 6.33 12.11
CA PHE A 162 4.58 7.58 11.34
C PHE A 162 5.13 7.39 9.91
N LEU A 163 6.33 6.85 9.76
CA LEU A 163 6.94 6.60 8.45
C LEU A 163 6.17 5.53 7.66
N SER A 164 5.59 4.54 8.32
CA SER A 164 4.72 3.54 7.67
C SER A 164 3.46 4.19 7.09
N VAL A 165 2.87 5.17 7.77
CA VAL A 165 1.76 5.96 7.22
C VAL A 165 2.22 6.78 6.02
N ILE A 166 3.40 7.42 6.07
CA ILE A 166 3.99 8.12 4.92
C ILE A 166 4.19 7.16 3.73
N ALA A 167 4.67 5.95 3.97
CA ALA A 167 4.82 4.92 2.94
C ALA A 167 3.48 4.52 2.30
N ILE A 168 2.42 4.37 3.09
CA ILE A 168 1.07 4.08 2.58
C ILE A 168 0.55 5.24 1.72
N ILE A 169 0.74 6.49 2.17
CA ILE A 169 0.37 7.69 1.41
C ILE A 169 1.15 7.77 0.10
N PHE A 170 2.46 7.45 0.11
CA PHE A 170 3.28 7.38 -1.09
C PHE A 170 2.70 6.39 -2.11
N VAL A 171 2.43 5.16 -1.66
CA VAL A 171 1.88 4.11 -2.53
C VAL A 171 0.51 4.52 -3.08
N PHE A 172 -0.36 5.08 -2.23
CA PHE A 172 -1.66 5.60 -2.65
C PHE A 172 -1.53 6.70 -3.72
N ALA A 173 -0.64 7.66 -3.52
CA ALA A 173 -0.42 8.77 -4.47
C ALA A 173 0.08 8.25 -5.82
N LEU A 174 0.98 7.26 -5.81
CA LEU A 174 1.48 6.65 -7.04
C LEU A 174 0.39 5.87 -7.78
N LEU A 175 -0.39 5.06 -7.05
CA LEU A 175 -1.55 4.37 -7.61
C LEU A 175 -2.59 5.34 -8.17
N LEU A 176 -2.80 6.48 -7.51
CA LEU A 176 -3.75 7.50 -7.95
C LEU A 176 -3.30 8.15 -9.27
N ILE A 177 -2.00 8.42 -9.46
CA ILE A 177 -1.46 8.91 -10.74
C ILE A 177 -1.73 7.89 -11.84
N ILE A 178 -1.38 6.61 -11.60
CA ILE A 178 -1.59 5.54 -12.57
C ILE A 178 -3.09 5.39 -12.92
N ALA A 179 -3.94 5.39 -11.91
CA ALA A 179 -5.38 5.31 -12.06
C ALA A 179 -5.96 6.51 -12.85
N SER A 180 -5.41 7.70 -12.64
CA SER A 180 -5.84 8.91 -13.35
C SER A 180 -5.56 8.84 -14.86
N VAL A 181 -4.55 8.08 -15.29
CA VAL A 181 -4.27 7.87 -16.72
C VAL A 181 -5.43 7.12 -17.42
N SER A 182 -6.20 6.32 -16.67
CA SER A 182 -7.35 5.57 -17.23
C SER A 182 -8.45 6.47 -17.79
N PHE A 183 -8.49 7.75 -17.46
CA PHE A 183 -9.44 8.70 -18.03
C PHE A 183 -9.19 8.96 -19.53
N TRP A 184 -7.99 8.67 -20.03
CA TRP A 184 -7.61 8.83 -21.45
C TRP A 184 -7.29 7.53 -22.15
N THR A 185 -6.98 6.47 -21.37
CA THR A 185 -6.61 5.16 -21.93
C THR A 185 -7.65 4.12 -21.60
N ILE A 186 -7.94 3.25 -22.56
CA ILE A 186 -8.95 2.18 -22.38
C ILE A 186 -8.53 1.19 -21.27
N THR A 187 -7.23 1.05 -20.98
CA THR A 187 -6.75 0.13 -19.95
C THR A 187 -5.54 0.67 -19.19
N ALA A 188 -5.65 0.81 -17.87
CA ALA A 188 -4.49 1.04 -16.99
C ALA A 188 -3.93 -0.28 -16.40
N THR A 189 -4.47 -1.44 -16.78
CA THR A 189 -4.09 -2.74 -16.19
C THR A 189 -2.63 -3.09 -16.41
N GLY A 190 -2.04 -2.70 -17.55
CA GLY A 190 -0.61 -2.90 -17.81
C GLY A 190 0.27 -2.09 -16.85
N ALA A 191 -0.04 -0.82 -16.65
CA ALA A 191 0.69 0.05 -15.72
C ALA A 191 0.55 -0.44 -14.26
N GLY A 192 -0.65 -0.94 -13.89
CA GLY A 192 -0.88 -1.54 -12.58
C GLY A 192 0.00 -2.78 -12.33
N ARG A 193 0.12 -3.67 -13.31
CA ARG A 193 1.01 -4.87 -13.20
C ARG A 193 2.49 -4.47 -13.12
N LEU A 194 2.89 -3.47 -13.88
CA LEU A 194 4.26 -2.94 -13.80
C LEU A 194 4.53 -2.38 -12.40
N PHE A 195 3.61 -1.54 -11.89
CA PHE A 195 3.70 -1.03 -10.52
C PHE A 195 3.84 -2.17 -9.50
N GLU A 196 2.99 -3.19 -9.57
CA GLU A 196 3.05 -4.34 -8.66
C GLU A 196 4.41 -5.05 -8.71
N SER A 197 4.98 -5.21 -9.91
CA SER A 197 6.29 -5.83 -10.10
C SER A 197 7.41 -4.99 -9.46
N VAL A 198 7.34 -3.66 -9.62
CA VAL A 198 8.29 -2.73 -9.02
C VAL A 198 8.08 -2.63 -7.50
N PHE A 199 6.83 -2.59 -7.03
CA PHE A 199 6.52 -2.56 -5.60
C PHE A 199 7.01 -3.83 -4.86
N ARG A 200 6.97 -5.00 -5.51
CA ARG A 200 7.58 -6.21 -4.96
C ARG A 200 9.09 -6.10 -4.71
N ALA A 201 9.79 -5.20 -5.39
CA ALA A 201 11.20 -4.92 -5.11
C ALA A 201 11.41 -4.27 -3.73
N ALA A 202 10.41 -3.59 -3.17
CA ALA A 202 10.50 -2.98 -1.82
C ALA A 202 10.64 -3.98 -0.67
N ARG A 203 10.40 -5.29 -0.91
CA ARG A 203 10.70 -6.34 0.08
C ARG A 203 12.20 -6.62 0.25
N PHE A 204 13.03 -6.04 -0.61
CA PHE A 204 14.49 -6.09 -0.50
C PHE A 204 15.02 -4.75 -0.01
N PRO A 205 16.13 -4.74 0.78
CA PRO A 205 16.78 -3.50 1.16
C PRO A 205 17.15 -2.66 -0.05
N GLY A 206 16.98 -1.33 0.02
CA GLY A 206 17.37 -0.44 -1.06
C GLY A 206 18.86 -0.56 -1.46
N ASP A 207 19.72 -0.95 -0.52
CA ASP A 207 21.16 -1.11 -0.72
C ASP A 207 21.56 -2.34 -1.55
N ILE A 208 20.63 -3.29 -1.77
CA ILE A 208 20.88 -4.44 -2.66
C ILE A 208 20.98 -4.01 -4.12
N PHE A 209 20.28 -2.93 -4.49
CA PHE A 209 20.28 -2.41 -5.85
C PHE A 209 21.57 -1.66 -6.14
N LYS A 210 22.15 -1.88 -7.33
CA LYS A 210 23.39 -1.24 -7.77
C LYS A 210 23.18 -0.52 -9.12
N GLY A 211 24.06 0.41 -9.43
CA GLY A 211 24.05 1.13 -10.71
C GLY A 211 22.72 1.81 -11.02
N PRO A 212 22.23 1.77 -12.26
CA PRO A 212 21.00 2.45 -12.69
C PRO A 212 19.76 2.01 -11.90
N ALA A 213 19.69 0.74 -11.48
CA ALA A 213 18.56 0.24 -10.67
C ALA A 213 18.48 0.93 -9.29
N LYS A 214 19.63 1.22 -8.65
CA LYS A 214 19.66 1.99 -7.40
C LYS A 214 19.17 3.42 -7.63
N ILE A 215 19.62 4.07 -8.69
CA ILE A 215 19.17 5.41 -9.04
C ILE A 215 17.66 5.44 -9.24
N ALA A 216 17.13 4.50 -10.00
CA ALA A 216 15.70 4.44 -10.31
C ALA A 216 14.84 4.15 -9.06
N LEU A 217 15.21 3.13 -8.24
CA LEU A 217 14.38 2.61 -7.17
C LEU A 217 14.60 3.28 -5.81
N VAL A 218 15.68 4.03 -5.65
CA VAL A 218 16.01 4.71 -4.37
C VAL A 218 15.91 6.22 -4.50
N TYR A 219 16.30 6.79 -5.66
CA TYR A 219 16.37 8.24 -5.82
C TYR A 219 15.31 8.82 -6.76
N ILE A 220 14.95 8.16 -7.88
CA ILE A 220 13.91 8.69 -8.78
C ILE A 220 12.52 8.31 -8.27
N LEU A 221 12.33 7.05 -7.95
CA LEU A 221 11.08 6.54 -7.39
C LEU A 221 11.43 5.76 -6.11
N PRO A 222 11.41 6.40 -4.90
CA PRO A 222 12.03 5.86 -3.70
C PRO A 222 11.30 4.64 -3.10
N ILE A 223 10.94 3.68 -3.97
CA ILE A 223 10.26 2.42 -3.57
C ILE A 223 11.17 1.60 -2.65
N GLY A 224 12.49 1.62 -2.85
CA GLY A 224 13.43 0.98 -1.95
C GLY A 224 13.46 1.60 -0.55
N LEU A 225 13.12 2.89 -0.41
CA LEU A 225 13.13 3.60 0.88
C LEU A 225 11.83 3.50 1.66
N ILE A 226 10.69 3.27 0.99
CA ILE A 226 9.38 3.27 1.68
C ILE A 226 9.25 2.20 2.77
N ILE A 227 10.03 1.12 2.67
CA ILE A 227 10.08 0.06 3.68
C ILE A 227 11.38 0.13 4.46
N SER A 228 12.54 0.35 3.81
CA SER A 228 13.83 0.33 4.51
C SER A 228 13.99 1.50 5.48
N ALA A 229 13.54 2.71 5.15
CA ALA A 229 13.68 3.85 6.05
C ALA A 229 12.88 3.71 7.38
N PRO A 230 11.61 3.25 7.40
CA PRO A 230 10.94 2.89 8.65
C PRO A 230 11.67 1.80 9.43
N VAL A 231 12.15 0.75 8.75
CA VAL A 231 12.84 -0.37 9.41
C VAL A 231 14.19 0.03 9.97
N ASP A 232 14.92 0.93 9.31
CA ASP A 232 16.17 1.46 9.85
C ASP A 232 15.97 2.12 11.22
N VAL A 233 14.85 2.82 11.43
CA VAL A 233 14.48 3.40 12.72
C VAL A 233 14.30 2.30 13.79
N LEU A 234 13.61 1.20 13.49
CA LEU A 234 13.46 0.07 14.42
C LEU A 234 14.79 -0.62 14.75
N ARG A 235 15.80 -0.45 13.89
CA ARG A 235 17.19 -0.92 14.11
C ARG A 235 18.04 0.08 14.90
N GLY A 236 17.46 1.18 15.38
CA GLY A 236 18.18 2.29 16.00
C GLY A 236 19.01 3.14 15.04
N LYS A 237 18.81 3.01 13.73
CA LYS A 237 19.53 3.74 12.69
C LYS A 237 18.67 4.88 12.12
N PHE A 238 18.93 6.09 12.55
CA PHE A 238 18.25 7.29 12.05
C PHE A 238 19.01 7.89 10.85
N VAL A 239 18.70 7.44 9.64
CA VAL A 239 19.28 8.02 8.42
C VAL A 239 18.43 9.23 8.00
N TRP A 240 18.65 10.37 8.66
CA TRP A 240 17.87 11.59 8.46
C TRP A 240 17.69 12.02 7.01
N PRO A 241 18.71 11.96 6.14
CA PRO A 241 18.53 12.30 4.72
C PRO A 241 17.48 11.44 4.03
N HIS A 242 17.40 10.13 4.31
CA HIS A 242 16.40 9.25 3.73
C HIS A 242 14.99 9.55 4.26
N ILE A 243 14.88 9.83 5.56
CA ILE A 243 13.60 10.17 6.20
C ILE A 243 13.06 11.48 5.62
N ILE A 244 13.87 12.53 5.59
CA ILE A 244 13.48 13.85 5.07
C ILE A 244 13.12 13.75 3.59
N TYR A 245 13.94 13.05 2.81
CA TYR A 245 13.70 12.82 1.39
C TYR A 245 12.35 12.10 1.16
N LEU A 246 12.08 11.03 1.89
CA LEU A 246 10.83 10.27 1.78
C LEU A 246 9.61 11.15 2.08
N ILE A 247 9.67 11.95 3.14
CA ILE A 247 8.58 12.86 3.55
C ILE A 247 8.33 13.92 2.48
N ILE A 248 9.38 14.63 2.04
CA ILE A 248 9.26 15.69 1.04
C ILE A 248 8.77 15.12 -0.30
N PHE A 249 9.37 14.01 -0.74
CA PHE A 249 8.96 13.39 -1.99
C PHE A 249 7.50 12.92 -1.95
N THR A 250 7.06 12.31 -0.84
CA THR A 250 5.68 11.88 -0.66
C THR A 250 4.71 13.06 -0.67
N ALA A 251 5.08 14.19 -0.05
CA ALA A 251 4.26 15.40 -0.07
C ALA A 251 4.10 15.95 -1.49
N ILE A 252 5.20 16.07 -2.24
CA ILE A 252 5.18 16.53 -3.65
C ILE A 252 4.39 15.56 -4.52
N LEU A 253 4.63 14.25 -4.39
CA LEU A 253 3.93 13.22 -5.14
C LEU A 253 2.42 13.25 -4.87
N SER A 254 2.03 13.39 -3.60
CA SER A 254 0.62 13.48 -3.20
C SER A 254 -0.05 14.72 -3.77
N PHE A 255 0.60 15.88 -3.67
CA PHE A 255 0.10 17.12 -4.28
C PHE A 255 -0.10 16.96 -5.79
N THR A 256 0.89 16.41 -6.49
CA THR A 256 0.82 16.15 -7.94
C THR A 256 -0.30 15.16 -8.27
N ALA A 257 -0.42 14.08 -7.49
CA ALA A 257 -1.46 13.06 -7.68
C ALA A 257 -2.87 13.65 -7.55
N PHE A 258 -3.12 14.45 -6.50
CA PHE A 258 -4.41 15.13 -6.32
C PHE A 258 -4.71 16.16 -7.41
N ARG A 259 -3.72 16.91 -7.87
CA ARG A 259 -3.87 17.86 -8.98
C ARG A 259 -4.18 17.12 -10.28
N PHE A 260 -3.46 16.05 -10.55
CA PHE A 260 -3.64 15.24 -11.75
C PHE A 260 -4.99 14.53 -11.77
N TRP A 261 -5.43 13.97 -10.65
CA TRP A 261 -6.78 13.41 -10.49
C TRP A 261 -7.87 14.44 -10.80
N ASN A 262 -7.78 15.63 -10.21
CA ASN A 262 -8.77 16.68 -10.43
C ASN A 262 -8.76 17.20 -11.87
N TYR A 263 -7.59 17.26 -12.51
CA TYR A 263 -7.47 17.58 -13.91
C TYR A 263 -8.12 16.50 -14.79
N ALA A 264 -7.83 15.22 -14.53
CA ALA A 264 -8.41 14.09 -15.23
C ALA A 264 -9.95 14.08 -15.11
N LEU A 265 -10.46 14.28 -13.89
CA LEU A 265 -11.88 14.33 -13.63
C LEU A 265 -12.62 15.47 -14.38
N ARG A 266 -11.98 16.63 -14.55
CA ARG A 266 -12.55 17.75 -15.32
C ARG A 266 -12.52 17.53 -16.84
N ARG A 267 -11.67 16.65 -17.32
CA ARG A 267 -11.52 16.30 -18.73
C ARG A 267 -12.29 15.04 -19.11
N TYR A 268 -12.92 14.40 -18.13
CA TYR A 268 -13.71 13.22 -18.38
C TYR A 268 -14.92 13.56 -19.24
N SER A 269 -15.05 12.87 -20.36
CA SER A 269 -16.26 12.83 -21.19
C SER A 269 -16.86 11.44 -21.09
N SER A 270 -18.18 11.38 -20.93
CA SER A 270 -18.86 10.08 -20.81
C SER A 270 -18.65 9.21 -22.04
N ALA A 271 -18.41 7.91 -21.84
CA ALA A 271 -18.34 6.95 -22.93
C ALA A 271 -19.72 6.67 -23.57
N SER A 272 -20.80 7.20 -22.97
CA SER A 272 -22.17 7.02 -23.42
C SER A 272 -22.75 8.23 -24.23
N SER A 273 -21.92 9.25 -24.47
CA SER A 273 -22.31 10.45 -25.24
C SER A 273 -21.83 10.40 -26.68
#